data_a794371e725b6a99145196eb9d84d0cb
#
_entry.id   a794371e725b6a99145196eb9d84d0cb
#
_cell.length_a   1.000
_cell.length_b   1.000
_cell.length_c   1.000
_cell.angle_alpha   90.00
_cell.angle_beta   90.00
_cell.angle_gamma   90.00
#
_symmetry.space_group_name_H-M   'P 1'
#
loop_
_entity.id
_entity.type
_entity.pdbx_description
1 polymer ?
#
loop_
_entity_poly.entity_id
_entity_poly.type
_entity_poly.pdbx_seq_one_letter_code
_entity_poly.pdbx_strand_id
1 'polypeptide(L)'
;MKLKPTSLMVALPLAALCVTALLRSPQIAQAAAAPAATPQKHENLAGGFRPRYRHLLYVVMPGSLERPGWLNGVGVIVLDPDNGYIFVKRIPTWTYAASMSPEQVSGVAASPVTNLMYVAARGRLGAIDLATDRMVWSVTLDGQCCERPQVTPDGKIVVVGGDLKDYWYEVNGWTGKLIGILHAPESQNSHNLNLSADGKTAFMSPNNKVMTISDVRTRKIIRTIRFPDNIRVFVLNKDSTRVYANNNNFLGYRVADVKTGKVIQSVEVTSVPWRSKWFANPRPRVPHGCPSHGIAITPDGKEIWVADGIFNKIHIFSNTDHPREIDTINSTGAGPFWMTFGLDAKYAFASSGDIIDIKTHKIVGQMRDEYGHPMYSEKLLDMTFIDGRLQRVSNQFANQFGDYDTAFQDGVGPQVKPMPGAAPVTLGPAQPGR
;
A
#
# COMPACT_ATOMS: atom_id res chain seq x y z
N MET A 1 -48.82 50.41 20.07
CA MET A 1 -48.09 51.15 21.10
C MET A 1 -46.64 50.76 20.98
N LYS A 2 -45.79 51.65 20.45
CA LYS A 2 -44.38 51.46 20.11
C LYS A 2 -43.51 51.72 21.36
N LEU A 3 -42.58 50.87 21.68
CA LEU A 3 -41.41 51.23 22.52
C LEU A 3 -40.15 50.62 21.92
N LYS A 4 -39.22 51.46 21.56
CA LYS A 4 -37.83 51.17 21.19
C LYS A 4 -36.99 51.04 22.46
N PRO A 5 -35.95 50.22 22.49
CA PRO A 5 -34.88 50.36 23.48
C PRO A 5 -33.68 51.14 22.91
N THR A 6 -33.23 52.07 23.70
CA THR A 6 -32.08 52.93 23.57
C THR A 6 -30.76 52.17 23.85
N SER A 7 -29.79 52.38 22.98
CA SER A 7 -28.40 51.94 23.17
C SER A 7 -27.65 52.86 24.13
N LEU A 8 -26.98 52.29 25.12
CA LEU A 8 -26.03 53.00 25.99
C LEU A 8 -24.60 52.56 25.61
N MET A 9 -23.85 53.46 24.99
CA MET A 9 -22.40 53.31 24.79
C MET A 9 -21.69 53.78 26.06
N VAL A 10 -20.88 52.89 26.65
CA VAL A 10 -19.91 53.24 27.69
C VAL A 10 -18.51 53.17 27.09
N ALA A 11 -17.86 54.30 26.99
CA ALA A 11 -16.47 54.44 26.61
C ALA A 11 -15.58 54.29 27.85
N LEU A 12 -14.58 53.41 27.79
CA LEU A 12 -13.49 53.30 28.77
C LEU A 12 -12.16 53.66 28.09
N PRO A 13 -11.27 54.41 28.78
CA PRO A 13 -10.04 54.91 28.17
C PRO A 13 -8.93 53.84 28.12
N LEU A 14 -8.21 53.80 26.99
CA LEU A 14 -6.98 53.03 26.81
C LEU A 14 -5.85 53.68 27.63
N ALA A 15 -5.32 53.00 28.60
CA ALA A 15 -4.01 53.29 29.20
C ALA A 15 -2.94 52.49 28.44
N ALA A 16 -2.05 53.22 27.76
CA ALA A 16 -0.90 52.66 27.07
C ALA A 16 0.19 52.32 28.11
N LEU A 17 0.46 51.02 28.29
CA LEU A 17 1.68 50.55 28.96
C LEU A 17 2.70 50.13 27.89
N CYS A 18 3.74 50.99 27.72
CA CYS A 18 4.93 50.58 26.97
C CYS A 18 5.75 49.57 27.79
N VAL A 19 5.71 48.31 27.38
CA VAL A 19 6.66 47.31 27.83
C VAL A 19 7.67 47.07 26.71
N THR A 20 8.88 47.57 26.89
CA THR A 20 10.03 47.28 26.05
C THR A 20 10.51 45.88 26.34
N ALA A 21 10.04 44.90 25.56
CA ALA A 21 10.58 43.55 25.54
C ALA A 21 11.81 43.51 24.63
N LEU A 22 12.97 43.31 25.22
CA LEU A 22 14.22 42.98 24.54
C LEU A 22 14.05 41.61 23.82
N LEU A 23 13.85 41.67 22.52
CA LEU A 23 13.88 40.48 21.65
C LEU A 23 15.33 39.95 21.57
N ARG A 24 15.64 38.93 22.36
CA ARG A 24 16.80 38.08 22.10
C ARG A 24 16.40 37.14 20.96
N SER A 25 16.99 37.31 19.79
CA SER A 25 16.92 36.39 18.68
C SER A 25 17.49 35.00 19.10
N PRO A 26 16.79 33.91 18.87
CA PRO A 26 17.40 32.59 19.05
C PRO A 26 18.49 32.40 17.99
N GLN A 27 19.73 32.18 18.42
CA GLN A 27 20.79 31.70 17.53
C GLN A 27 20.36 30.33 17.01
N ILE A 28 20.11 30.26 15.71
CA ILE A 28 19.98 28.98 15.01
C ILE A 28 21.37 28.35 15.03
N ALA A 29 21.52 27.29 15.83
CA ALA A 29 22.71 26.44 15.78
C ALA A 29 22.80 25.86 14.36
N GLN A 30 23.83 26.28 13.60
CA GLN A 30 24.20 25.62 12.36
C GLN A 30 24.57 24.18 12.69
N ALA A 31 23.76 23.23 12.22
CA ALA A 31 24.12 21.83 12.25
C ALA A 31 25.39 21.65 11.41
N ALA A 32 26.44 21.18 12.05
CA ALA A 32 27.70 20.85 11.38
C ALA A 32 27.42 19.84 10.26
N ALA A 33 27.86 20.16 9.04
CA ALA A 33 27.79 19.27 7.91
C ALA A 33 28.52 17.96 8.26
N ALA A 34 27.84 16.83 8.07
CA ALA A 34 28.46 15.53 8.21
C ALA A 34 29.66 15.43 7.26
N PRO A 35 30.79 14.81 7.69
CA PRO A 35 31.96 14.69 6.85
C PRO A 35 31.61 13.92 5.58
N ALA A 36 32.03 14.45 4.43
CA ALA A 36 31.88 13.82 3.14
C ALA A 36 32.53 12.41 3.19
N ALA A 37 31.74 11.41 2.83
CA ALA A 37 32.20 10.03 2.73
C ALA A 37 33.35 9.98 1.72
N THR A 38 34.51 9.50 2.17
CA THR A 38 35.71 9.29 1.33
C THR A 38 35.32 8.29 0.22
N PRO A 39 35.68 8.56 -1.06
CA PRO A 39 35.41 7.61 -2.12
C PRO A 39 36.20 6.33 -1.86
N GLN A 40 35.51 5.19 -1.69
CA GLN A 40 36.16 3.89 -1.67
C GLN A 40 36.83 3.65 -3.03
N LYS A 41 38.14 3.44 -3.01
CA LYS A 41 38.88 2.97 -4.19
C LYS A 41 38.29 1.63 -4.62
N HIS A 42 37.76 1.59 -5.84
CA HIS A 42 37.39 0.34 -6.49
C HIS A 42 38.68 -0.43 -6.80
N GLU A 43 38.95 -1.50 -6.05
CA GLU A 43 39.94 -2.49 -6.49
C GLU A 43 39.39 -3.17 -7.77
N ASN A 44 40.15 -3.00 -8.85
CA ASN A 44 39.93 -3.74 -10.09
C ASN A 44 40.32 -5.22 -9.85
N LEU A 45 39.36 -6.02 -9.44
CA LEU A 45 39.52 -7.46 -9.44
C LEU A 45 39.36 -7.96 -10.88
N ALA A 46 40.42 -8.47 -11.46
CA ALA A 46 40.46 -9.25 -12.69
C ALA A 46 39.67 -10.56 -12.47
N GLY A 47 38.37 -10.51 -12.55
CA GLY A 47 37.44 -11.61 -12.47
C GLY A 47 36.20 -11.23 -13.28
N GLY A 48 35.73 -12.12 -14.15
CA GLY A 48 34.64 -11.86 -15.08
C GLY A 48 33.45 -11.12 -14.45
N PHE A 49 32.86 -10.19 -15.20
CA PHE A 49 31.71 -9.39 -14.80
C PHE A 49 30.63 -10.29 -14.19
N ARG A 50 30.34 -10.14 -12.91
CA ARG A 50 29.20 -10.76 -12.24
C ARG A 50 28.09 -9.74 -12.11
N PRO A 51 26.89 -10.01 -12.62
CA PRO A 51 25.74 -9.11 -12.44
C PRO A 51 25.53 -8.82 -10.95
N ARG A 52 25.36 -7.55 -10.60
CA ARG A 52 25.10 -7.14 -9.23
C ARG A 52 23.62 -7.32 -8.94
N TYR A 53 23.28 -8.43 -8.32
CA TYR A 53 21.93 -8.72 -7.84
C TYR A 53 21.62 -7.94 -6.58
N ARG A 54 20.35 -7.45 -6.48
CA ARG A 54 19.81 -6.87 -5.25
C ARG A 54 18.33 -7.27 -5.10
N HIS A 55 17.95 -7.59 -3.88
CA HIS A 55 16.58 -7.83 -3.47
C HIS A 55 16.20 -6.75 -2.45
N LEU A 56 15.15 -5.99 -2.70
CA LEU A 56 14.80 -4.82 -1.91
C LEU A 56 13.28 -4.71 -1.74
N LEU A 57 12.85 -4.35 -0.52
CA LEU A 57 11.45 -4.07 -0.19
C LEU A 57 11.23 -2.56 -0.14
N TYR A 58 10.37 -2.05 -0.99
CA TYR A 58 10.00 -0.64 -1.07
C TYR A 58 8.68 -0.42 -0.34
N VAL A 59 8.70 0.36 0.73
CA VAL A 59 7.56 0.59 1.63
C VAL A 59 7.18 2.05 1.60
N VAL A 60 5.98 2.34 1.12
CA VAL A 60 5.49 3.71 0.98
C VAL A 60 5.02 4.24 2.33
N MET A 61 5.50 5.42 2.73
CA MET A 61 5.16 6.05 3.98
C MET A 61 4.05 7.09 3.79
N PRO A 62 2.87 6.88 4.37
CA PRO A 62 1.72 7.77 4.17
C PRO A 62 1.84 9.12 4.87
N GLY A 63 2.73 9.28 5.85
CA GLY A 63 2.95 10.56 6.55
C GLY A 63 1.74 11.10 7.31
N SER A 64 0.75 10.29 7.62
CA SER A 64 -0.47 10.72 8.29
C SER A 64 -0.24 10.93 9.78
N LEU A 65 -0.68 12.08 10.30
CA LEU A 65 -0.71 12.36 11.73
C LEU A 65 -1.92 11.75 12.45
N GLU A 66 -2.87 11.20 11.71
CA GLU A 66 -4.16 10.76 12.27
C GLU A 66 -4.08 9.47 13.08
N ARG A 67 -2.94 8.74 13.03
CA ARG A 67 -2.79 7.45 13.72
C ARG A 67 -1.44 7.30 14.40
N PRO A 68 -1.42 6.88 15.68
CA PRO A 68 -0.18 6.44 16.32
C PRO A 68 0.46 5.30 15.51
N GLY A 69 1.75 5.39 15.21
CA GLY A 69 2.48 4.44 14.36
C GLY A 69 2.60 4.86 12.89
N TRP A 70 1.87 5.84 12.43
CA TRP A 70 2.03 6.43 11.08
C TRP A 70 3.03 7.59 11.06
N LEU A 71 3.75 7.77 12.14
CA LEU A 71 4.73 8.85 12.33
C LEU A 71 6.09 8.57 11.64
N ASN A 72 6.17 7.52 10.81
CA ASN A 72 7.42 7.18 10.11
C ASN A 72 7.78 8.18 8.98
N GLY A 73 7.11 9.32 8.91
CA GLY A 73 7.36 10.35 7.90
C GLY A 73 6.77 10.03 6.53
N VAL A 74 7.26 10.70 5.50
CA VAL A 74 6.79 10.60 4.11
C VAL A 74 7.86 10.01 3.20
N GLY A 75 7.47 9.65 1.97
CA GLY A 75 8.37 9.11 0.97
C GLY A 75 8.31 7.58 0.88
N VAL A 76 9.37 6.97 0.41
CA VAL A 76 9.48 5.52 0.28
C VAL A 76 10.68 5.03 1.04
N ILE A 77 10.48 4.18 2.04
CA ILE A 77 11.57 3.50 2.74
C ILE A 77 11.95 2.26 1.95
N VAL A 78 13.23 2.00 1.83
CA VAL A 78 13.80 0.81 1.21
C VAL A 78 14.47 -0.03 2.28
N LEU A 79 14.06 -1.29 2.39
CA LEU A 79 14.62 -2.29 3.29
C LEU A 79 15.33 -3.38 2.48
N ASP A 80 16.27 -4.07 3.11
CA ASP A 80 16.99 -5.20 2.53
C ASP A 80 16.53 -6.53 3.16
N PRO A 81 15.64 -7.29 2.46
CA PRO A 81 15.14 -8.56 2.97
C PRO A 81 16.22 -9.61 3.19
N ASP A 82 17.25 -9.63 2.34
CA ASP A 82 18.33 -10.61 2.40
C ASP A 82 19.24 -10.39 3.61
N ASN A 83 19.18 -9.20 4.22
CA ASN A 83 19.92 -8.83 5.43
C ASN A 83 19.02 -8.51 6.63
N GLY A 84 17.92 -9.25 6.78
CA GLY A 84 17.03 -9.11 7.93
C GLY A 84 16.18 -7.83 7.94
N TYR A 85 15.85 -7.31 6.76
CA TYR A 85 15.03 -6.12 6.58
C TYR A 85 15.65 -4.84 7.16
N ILE A 86 16.99 -4.73 7.16
CA ILE A 86 17.65 -3.51 7.60
C ILE A 86 17.28 -2.34 6.68
N PHE A 87 17.25 -1.14 7.27
CA PHE A 87 17.04 0.10 6.52
C PHE A 87 18.21 0.33 5.54
N VAL A 88 17.89 0.63 4.29
CA VAL A 88 18.86 0.96 3.24
C VAL A 88 18.89 2.45 2.95
N LYS A 89 17.71 3.02 2.67
CA LYS A 89 17.54 4.43 2.31
C LYS A 89 16.07 4.86 2.40
N ARG A 90 15.87 6.19 2.39
CA ARG A 90 14.57 6.83 2.16
C ARG A 90 14.62 7.61 0.84
N ILE A 91 13.66 7.36 -0.04
CA ILE A 91 13.50 8.09 -1.29
C ILE A 91 12.46 9.19 -1.05
N PRO A 92 12.81 10.47 -1.23
CA PRO A 92 11.83 11.56 -1.13
C PRO A 92 10.83 11.51 -2.29
N THR A 93 9.57 11.85 -2.01
CA THR A 93 8.53 11.98 -3.03
C THR A 93 8.33 13.46 -3.38
N TRP A 94 7.37 14.12 -2.75
CA TRP A 94 7.15 15.54 -2.97
C TRP A 94 7.60 16.35 -1.77
N THR A 95 7.99 17.61 -2.03
CA THR A 95 8.35 18.53 -0.95
C THR A 95 7.09 18.93 -0.19
N TYR A 96 7.17 18.86 1.13
CA TYR A 96 6.12 19.27 2.02
C TYR A 96 6.00 20.79 2.05
N ALA A 97 4.83 21.34 1.73
CA ALA A 97 4.53 22.74 2.03
C ALA A 97 4.00 22.81 3.47
N ALA A 98 4.65 23.61 4.32
CA ALA A 98 4.38 23.71 5.76
C ALA A 98 2.93 24.09 6.13
N SER A 99 2.09 24.46 5.17
CA SER A 99 0.69 24.88 5.36
C SER A 99 -0.34 23.81 4.94
N MET A 100 0.07 22.68 4.41
CA MET A 100 -0.83 21.63 3.94
C MET A 100 -0.67 20.35 4.78
N SER A 101 -1.76 19.61 4.95
CA SER A 101 -1.71 18.28 5.55
C SER A 101 -0.64 17.43 4.86
N PRO A 102 0.07 16.54 5.61
CA PRO A 102 1.09 15.67 5.03
C PRO A 102 0.61 15.01 3.74
N GLU A 103 1.45 15.03 2.69
CA GLU A 103 1.14 14.30 1.47
C GLU A 103 1.07 12.82 1.82
N GLN A 104 -0.12 12.28 1.80
CA GLN A 104 -0.36 10.87 2.01
C GLN A 104 0.00 10.15 0.71
N VAL A 105 1.17 9.52 0.67
CA VAL A 105 1.47 8.60 -0.42
C VAL A 105 0.61 7.37 -0.22
N SER A 106 -0.38 7.18 -1.10
CA SER A 106 -1.49 6.23 -0.91
C SER A 106 -1.47 5.05 -1.88
N GLY A 107 -0.44 4.97 -2.72
CA GLY A 107 -0.31 3.85 -3.65
C GLY A 107 1.04 3.81 -4.35
N VAL A 108 1.40 2.61 -4.82
CA VAL A 108 2.64 2.34 -5.52
C VAL A 108 2.47 1.24 -6.57
N ALA A 109 3.11 1.40 -7.71
CA ALA A 109 3.30 0.36 -8.72
C ALA A 109 4.70 0.51 -9.32
N ALA A 110 5.22 -0.53 -9.96
CA ALA A 110 6.49 -0.42 -10.67
C ALA A 110 6.49 -1.29 -11.93
N SER A 111 7.34 -0.94 -12.90
CA SER A 111 7.44 -1.66 -14.15
C SER A 111 8.90 -1.96 -14.51
N PRO A 112 9.25 -3.24 -14.71
CA PRO A 112 10.56 -3.61 -15.23
C PRO A 112 10.85 -3.03 -16.61
N VAL A 113 9.82 -2.81 -17.43
CA VAL A 113 9.97 -2.28 -18.79
C VAL A 113 10.45 -0.85 -18.78
N THR A 114 9.85 -0.01 -17.92
CA THR A 114 10.22 1.41 -17.82
C THR A 114 11.37 1.66 -16.83
N ASN A 115 11.65 0.75 -15.94
CA ASN A 115 12.51 0.90 -14.75
C ASN A 115 12.03 2.03 -13.84
N LEU A 116 10.71 2.28 -13.79
CA LEU A 116 10.09 3.33 -13.00
C LEU A 116 9.22 2.74 -11.89
N MET A 117 9.22 3.42 -10.76
CA MET A 117 8.25 3.24 -9.69
C MET A 117 7.27 4.41 -9.71
N TYR A 118 5.99 4.09 -9.82
CA TYR A 118 4.90 5.07 -9.82
C TYR A 118 4.36 5.21 -8.42
N VAL A 119 4.32 6.43 -7.92
CA VAL A 119 3.79 6.77 -6.60
C VAL A 119 2.60 7.69 -6.73
N ALA A 120 1.57 7.44 -5.95
CA ALA A 120 0.36 8.24 -5.93
C ALA A 120 0.21 8.92 -4.58
N ALA A 121 -0.19 10.19 -4.61
CA ALA A 121 -0.59 10.96 -3.45
C ALA A 121 -1.82 11.80 -3.81
N ARG A 122 -2.47 12.41 -2.83
CA ARG A 122 -3.67 13.21 -3.08
C ARG A 122 -3.41 14.31 -4.12
N GLY A 123 -4.12 14.24 -5.25
CA GLY A 123 -4.00 15.18 -6.37
C GLY A 123 -2.79 14.95 -7.28
N ARG A 124 -1.94 13.97 -7.03
CA ARG A 124 -0.68 13.81 -7.76
C ARG A 124 -0.36 12.36 -8.06
N LEU A 125 0.21 12.15 -9.24
CA LEU A 125 0.87 10.92 -9.65
C LEU A 125 2.27 11.27 -10.12
N GLY A 126 3.28 10.53 -9.66
CA GLY A 126 4.67 10.73 -10.06
C GLY A 126 5.37 9.44 -10.40
N ALA A 127 6.47 9.51 -11.14
CA ALA A 127 7.34 8.38 -11.40
C ALA A 127 8.77 8.67 -10.93
N ILE A 128 9.33 7.69 -10.24
CA ILE A 128 10.68 7.70 -9.72
C ILE A 128 11.51 6.70 -10.52
N ASP A 129 12.62 7.16 -11.08
CA ASP A 129 13.59 6.31 -11.73
C ASP A 129 14.33 5.46 -10.68
N LEU A 130 14.23 4.15 -10.81
CA LEU A 130 14.76 3.19 -9.85
C LEU A 130 16.30 3.05 -9.88
N ALA A 131 16.95 3.55 -10.94
CA ALA A 131 18.40 3.59 -11.01
C ALA A 131 19.00 4.81 -10.28
N THR A 132 18.27 5.93 -10.25
CA THR A 132 18.74 7.21 -9.71
C THR A 132 18.01 7.68 -8.46
N ASP A 133 16.90 7.04 -8.09
CA ASP A 133 15.98 7.43 -7.02
C ASP A 133 15.37 8.85 -7.20
N ARG A 134 15.36 9.36 -8.42
CA ARG A 134 14.85 10.71 -8.71
C ARG A 134 13.48 10.64 -9.36
N MET A 135 12.61 11.55 -8.95
CA MET A 135 11.33 11.77 -9.65
C MET A 135 11.59 12.35 -11.03
N VAL A 136 11.22 11.60 -12.07
CA VAL A 136 11.48 11.97 -13.49
C VAL A 136 10.31 12.69 -14.11
N TRP A 137 9.09 12.45 -13.61
CA TRP A 137 7.91 13.23 -13.93
C TRP A 137 6.91 13.22 -12.77
N SER A 138 6.10 14.26 -12.74
CA SER A 138 4.97 14.37 -11.81
C SER A 138 3.85 15.11 -12.50
N VAL A 139 2.62 14.63 -12.35
CA VAL A 139 1.42 15.26 -12.88
C VAL A 139 0.42 15.52 -11.77
N THR A 140 -0.24 16.67 -11.85
CA THR A 140 -1.41 16.98 -11.03
C THR A 140 -2.63 16.57 -11.85
N LEU A 141 -3.47 15.73 -11.26
CA LEU A 141 -4.74 15.32 -11.83
C LEU A 141 -5.84 16.00 -11.02
N ASP A 142 -6.96 16.31 -11.65
CA ASP A 142 -8.03 17.07 -11.00
C ASP A 142 -8.68 16.26 -9.86
N GLY A 143 -9.27 16.99 -8.93
CA GLY A 143 -9.96 16.42 -7.79
C GLY A 143 -9.04 15.94 -6.68
N GLN A 144 -9.49 14.95 -5.95
CA GLN A 144 -8.75 14.34 -4.84
C GLN A 144 -8.04 13.04 -5.26
N CYS A 145 -7.78 12.86 -6.58
CA CYS A 145 -6.88 11.84 -7.07
C CYS A 145 -5.63 11.85 -6.17
N CYS A 146 -4.88 10.87 -5.97
CA CYS A 146 -4.83 9.59 -6.67
C CYS A 146 -4.56 8.51 -5.64
N GLU A 147 -5.10 7.33 -5.86
CA GLU A 147 -4.81 6.17 -5.02
C GLU A 147 -4.52 4.95 -5.88
N ARG A 148 -3.61 4.11 -5.38
CA ARG A 148 -3.41 2.73 -5.81
C ARG A 148 -3.21 2.56 -7.31
N PRO A 149 -2.17 3.18 -7.90
CA PRO A 149 -1.88 3.05 -9.32
C PRO A 149 -1.60 1.58 -9.68
N GLN A 150 -1.96 1.21 -10.90
CA GLN A 150 -1.58 -0.05 -11.53
C GLN A 150 -0.94 0.27 -12.88
N VAL A 151 0.06 -0.49 -13.27
CA VAL A 151 0.75 -0.32 -14.56
C VAL A 151 0.53 -1.56 -15.42
N THR A 152 0.28 -1.37 -16.71
CA THR A 152 0.20 -2.49 -17.66
C THR A 152 1.56 -3.19 -17.79
N PRO A 153 1.60 -4.51 -18.05
CA PRO A 153 2.86 -5.27 -18.15
C PRO A 153 3.86 -4.71 -19.15
N ASP A 154 3.39 -4.05 -20.22
CA ASP A 154 4.22 -3.37 -21.21
C ASP A 154 4.72 -1.98 -20.76
N GLY A 155 4.38 -1.54 -19.57
CA GLY A 155 4.80 -0.27 -18.99
C GLY A 155 4.17 0.97 -19.62
N LYS A 156 3.27 0.82 -20.61
CA LYS A 156 2.75 1.96 -21.38
C LYS A 156 1.70 2.76 -20.67
N ILE A 157 0.83 2.10 -19.90
CA ILE A 157 -0.33 2.73 -19.28
C ILE A 157 -0.26 2.54 -17.77
N VAL A 158 -0.33 3.63 -17.05
CA VAL A 158 -0.61 3.64 -15.60
C VAL A 158 -2.06 4.05 -15.42
N VAL A 159 -2.84 3.20 -14.75
CA VAL A 159 -4.22 3.50 -14.40
C VAL A 159 -4.30 3.86 -12.93
N VAL A 160 -5.01 4.94 -12.60
CA VAL A 160 -5.12 5.43 -11.22
C VAL A 160 -6.50 6.02 -10.96
N GLY A 161 -7.04 5.81 -9.76
CA GLY A 161 -8.35 6.30 -9.35
C GLY A 161 -8.41 7.82 -9.32
N GLY A 162 -9.53 8.40 -9.77
CA GLY A 162 -9.79 9.84 -9.75
C GLY A 162 -10.32 10.35 -8.42
N ASP A 163 -10.49 9.53 -7.42
CA ASP A 163 -11.18 9.74 -6.14
C ASP A 163 -12.36 10.73 -6.27
N LEU A 164 -13.47 10.55 -5.60
CA LEU A 164 -14.69 11.36 -5.72
C LEU A 164 -15.24 11.52 -7.15
N LYS A 165 -14.76 10.71 -8.12
CA LYS A 165 -15.18 10.72 -9.53
C LYS A 165 -15.72 9.35 -9.92
N ASP A 166 -16.37 9.27 -11.07
CA ASP A 166 -16.88 8.04 -11.67
C ASP A 166 -15.93 7.45 -12.73
N TYR A 167 -14.64 7.82 -12.67
CA TYR A 167 -13.65 7.40 -13.64
C TYR A 167 -12.26 7.21 -13.04
N TRP A 168 -11.42 6.48 -13.75
CA TRP A 168 -10.00 6.29 -13.52
C TRP A 168 -9.20 6.93 -14.65
N TYR A 169 -8.10 7.58 -14.31
CA TYR A 169 -7.18 8.15 -15.29
C TYR A 169 -6.30 7.09 -15.89
N GLU A 170 -6.03 7.19 -17.19
CA GLU A 170 -4.98 6.48 -17.89
C GLU A 170 -3.87 7.48 -18.25
N VAL A 171 -2.68 7.20 -17.76
CA VAL A 171 -1.51 8.06 -17.92
C VAL A 171 -0.42 7.27 -18.63
N ASN A 172 0.29 7.93 -19.56
CA ASN A 172 1.44 7.31 -20.21
C ASN A 172 2.55 7.03 -19.20
N GLY A 173 2.96 5.76 -19.04
CA GLY A 173 3.91 5.34 -18.02
C GLY A 173 5.31 5.97 -18.14
N TRP A 174 5.74 6.33 -19.36
CA TRP A 174 7.04 6.95 -19.60
C TRP A 174 7.06 8.46 -19.34
N THR A 175 5.95 9.16 -19.63
CA THR A 175 5.95 10.63 -19.70
C THR A 175 5.01 11.31 -18.70
N GLY A 176 4.13 10.58 -18.04
CA GLY A 176 3.11 11.14 -17.18
C GLY A 176 1.94 11.83 -17.93
N LYS A 177 1.95 11.84 -19.28
CA LYS A 177 0.89 12.48 -20.06
C LYS A 177 -0.43 11.73 -19.91
N LEU A 178 -1.51 12.46 -19.59
CA LEU A 178 -2.87 11.92 -19.62
C LEU A 178 -3.23 11.47 -21.03
N ILE A 179 -3.67 10.22 -21.17
CA ILE A 179 -4.00 9.60 -22.47
C ILE A 179 -5.46 9.15 -22.56
N GLY A 180 -6.16 9.06 -21.46
CA GLY A 180 -7.55 8.67 -21.44
C GLY A 180 -8.13 8.54 -20.06
N ILE A 181 -9.39 8.11 -20.04
CA ILE A 181 -10.12 7.79 -18.80
C ILE A 181 -10.97 6.53 -19.01
N LEU A 182 -11.06 5.73 -17.97
CA LEU A 182 -11.96 4.59 -17.86
C LEU A 182 -13.18 5.01 -17.04
N HIS A 183 -14.33 5.05 -17.66
CA HIS A 183 -15.59 5.41 -16.99
C HIS A 183 -16.22 4.21 -16.26
N ALA A 184 -16.79 4.50 -15.10
CA ALA A 184 -17.64 3.59 -14.37
C ALA A 184 -18.89 4.36 -13.89
N PRO A 185 -19.90 4.55 -14.74
CA PRO A 185 -21.01 5.50 -14.53
C PRO A 185 -21.84 5.25 -13.27
N GLU A 186 -21.86 4.01 -12.77
CA GLU A 186 -22.51 3.68 -11.51
C GLU A 186 -21.63 3.92 -10.28
N SER A 187 -20.42 4.39 -10.49
CA SER A 187 -19.44 4.72 -9.45
C SER A 187 -19.59 6.18 -9.04
N GLN A 188 -19.52 6.45 -7.76
CA GLN A 188 -19.44 7.84 -7.24
C GLN A 188 -18.05 8.16 -6.66
N ASN A 189 -17.16 7.18 -6.65
CA ASN A 189 -15.91 7.29 -5.91
C ASN A 189 -14.90 6.25 -6.43
N SER A 190 -14.09 6.63 -7.41
CA SER A 190 -13.09 5.75 -7.99
C SER A 190 -11.98 5.47 -6.97
N HIS A 191 -11.99 4.28 -6.38
CA HIS A 191 -11.12 3.95 -5.24
C HIS A 191 -10.14 2.83 -5.56
N ASN A 192 -10.58 1.58 -5.60
CA ASN A 192 -9.71 0.44 -5.85
C ASN A 192 -9.69 0.06 -7.33
N LEU A 193 -8.54 -0.42 -7.76
CA LEU A 193 -8.30 -0.88 -9.13
C LEU A 193 -7.38 -2.08 -9.11
N ASN A 194 -7.70 -3.11 -9.89
CA ASN A 194 -6.75 -4.14 -10.30
C ASN A 194 -6.79 -4.30 -11.81
N LEU A 195 -5.64 -4.48 -12.43
CA LEU A 195 -5.55 -4.94 -13.80
C LEU A 195 -5.48 -6.47 -13.80
N SER A 196 -5.98 -7.11 -14.88
CA SER A 196 -5.69 -8.52 -15.13
C SER A 196 -4.18 -8.75 -15.33
N ALA A 197 -3.72 -9.98 -15.18
CA ALA A 197 -2.29 -10.30 -15.32
C ALA A 197 -1.71 -9.88 -16.68
N ASP A 198 -2.50 -9.93 -17.75
CA ASP A 198 -2.10 -9.49 -19.10
C ASP A 198 -2.31 -7.97 -19.34
N GLY A 199 -2.81 -7.24 -18.35
CA GLY A 199 -3.04 -5.80 -18.39
C GLY A 199 -4.15 -5.34 -19.32
N LYS A 200 -4.94 -6.26 -19.92
CA LYS A 200 -5.97 -5.87 -20.88
C LYS A 200 -7.29 -5.48 -20.24
N THR A 201 -7.54 -5.92 -19.03
CA THR A 201 -8.81 -5.72 -18.34
C THR A 201 -8.59 -4.97 -17.03
N ALA A 202 -9.36 -3.91 -16.84
CA ALA A 202 -9.40 -3.13 -15.60
C ALA A 202 -10.62 -3.52 -14.77
N PHE A 203 -10.40 -3.95 -13.53
CA PHE A 203 -11.40 -4.21 -12.52
C PHE A 203 -11.46 -2.99 -11.61
N MET A 204 -12.54 -2.24 -11.67
CA MET A 204 -12.69 -0.95 -11.02
C MET A 204 -13.75 -1.04 -9.93
N SER A 205 -13.34 -0.85 -8.69
CA SER A 205 -14.24 -0.84 -7.56
C SER A 205 -14.37 0.57 -7.02
N PRO A 206 -15.51 1.19 -7.23
CA PRO A 206 -15.88 2.37 -6.48
C PRO A 206 -16.14 1.99 -5.02
N ASN A 207 -16.24 2.97 -4.18
CA ASN A 207 -16.67 2.76 -2.80
C ASN A 207 -18.19 2.57 -2.71
N ASN A 208 -18.75 1.75 -3.58
CA ASN A 208 -20.17 1.37 -3.63
C ASN A 208 -20.33 -0.13 -3.93
N LYS A 209 -21.54 -0.55 -4.30
CA LYS A 209 -21.91 -1.97 -4.50
C LYS A 209 -21.60 -2.51 -5.89
N VAL A 210 -21.13 -1.68 -6.82
CA VAL A 210 -20.97 -2.06 -8.22
C VAL A 210 -19.49 -2.03 -8.60
N MET A 211 -18.96 -3.17 -9.03
CA MET A 211 -17.68 -3.26 -9.70
C MET A 211 -17.88 -3.15 -11.21
N THR A 212 -17.14 -2.26 -11.86
CA THR A 212 -17.12 -2.13 -13.32
C THR A 212 -15.88 -2.78 -13.87
N ILE A 213 -16.02 -3.58 -14.91
CA ILE A 213 -14.93 -4.26 -15.61
C ILE A 213 -14.86 -3.73 -17.03
N SER A 214 -13.71 -3.20 -17.44
CA SER A 214 -13.52 -2.54 -18.73
C SER A 214 -12.28 -3.08 -19.46
N ASP A 215 -12.34 -3.05 -20.79
CA ASP A 215 -11.17 -3.24 -21.64
C ASP A 215 -10.33 -1.97 -21.62
N VAL A 216 -9.05 -2.11 -21.24
CA VAL A 216 -8.12 -0.97 -21.07
C VAL A 216 -7.86 -0.25 -22.39
N ARG A 217 -7.72 -0.98 -23.50
CA ARG A 217 -7.37 -0.39 -24.80
C ARG A 217 -8.55 0.35 -25.45
N THR A 218 -9.74 -0.27 -25.38
CA THR A 218 -10.95 0.30 -26.04
C THR A 218 -11.75 1.19 -25.12
N ARG A 219 -11.48 1.14 -23.80
CA ARG A 219 -12.21 1.84 -22.72
C ARG A 219 -13.67 1.44 -22.62
N LYS A 220 -14.07 0.32 -23.25
CA LYS A 220 -15.44 -0.17 -23.21
C LYS A 220 -15.69 -1.00 -21.95
N ILE A 221 -16.84 -0.78 -21.33
CA ILE A 221 -17.32 -1.63 -20.24
C ILE A 221 -17.64 -3.00 -20.80
N ILE A 222 -17.00 -4.03 -20.25
CA ILE A 222 -17.23 -5.44 -20.60
C ILE A 222 -18.33 -6.01 -19.73
N ARG A 223 -18.33 -5.63 -18.44
CA ARG A 223 -19.23 -6.21 -17.44
C ARG A 223 -19.34 -5.34 -16.19
N THR A 224 -20.44 -5.52 -15.46
CA THR A 224 -20.58 -5.07 -14.07
C THR A 224 -20.90 -6.25 -13.16
N ILE A 225 -20.42 -6.17 -11.90
CA ILE A 225 -20.74 -7.13 -10.85
C ILE A 225 -21.36 -6.37 -9.68
N ARG A 226 -22.55 -6.81 -9.24
CA ARG A 226 -23.23 -6.21 -8.09
C ARG A 226 -22.99 -7.05 -6.84
N PHE A 227 -22.49 -6.40 -5.79
CA PHE A 227 -22.30 -6.99 -4.48
C PHE A 227 -23.43 -6.58 -3.53
N PRO A 228 -23.72 -7.36 -2.49
CA PRO A 228 -24.76 -7.03 -1.51
C PRO A 228 -24.46 -5.74 -0.74
N ASP A 229 -23.20 -5.39 -0.57
CA ASP A 229 -22.74 -4.22 0.18
C ASP A 229 -21.54 -3.55 -0.49
N ASN A 230 -21.17 -2.33 -0.05
CA ASN A 230 -20.08 -1.58 -0.63
C ASN A 230 -18.79 -2.40 -0.64
N ILE A 231 -18.13 -2.42 -1.80
CA ILE A 231 -16.90 -3.14 -2.02
C ILE A 231 -15.76 -2.33 -1.39
N ARG A 232 -14.84 -3.03 -0.74
CA ARG A 232 -13.60 -2.48 -0.22
C ARG A 232 -12.42 -3.00 -1.04
N VAL A 233 -11.39 -3.52 -0.39
CA VAL A 233 -10.28 -4.16 -1.08
C VAL A 233 -10.75 -5.43 -1.77
N PHE A 234 -10.18 -5.72 -2.91
CA PHE A 234 -10.41 -6.97 -3.61
C PHE A 234 -9.14 -7.45 -4.30
N VAL A 235 -9.09 -8.73 -4.54
CA VAL A 235 -8.00 -9.39 -5.25
C VAL A 235 -8.54 -10.33 -6.32
N LEU A 236 -7.69 -10.68 -7.27
CA LEU A 236 -8.01 -11.54 -8.40
C LEU A 236 -7.21 -12.84 -8.30
N ASN A 237 -7.83 -13.96 -8.70
CA ASN A 237 -7.08 -15.19 -8.93
C ASN A 237 -6.19 -15.09 -10.18
N LYS A 238 -5.35 -16.09 -10.40
CA LYS A 238 -4.28 -16.09 -11.40
C LYS A 238 -4.75 -15.73 -12.82
N ASP A 239 -5.89 -16.26 -13.21
CA ASP A 239 -6.48 -16.07 -14.55
C ASP A 239 -7.55 -14.97 -14.60
N SER A 240 -7.74 -14.22 -13.50
CA SER A 240 -8.71 -13.14 -13.37
C SER A 240 -10.17 -13.56 -13.64
N THR A 241 -10.49 -14.85 -13.41
CA THR A 241 -11.86 -15.39 -13.54
C THR A 241 -12.68 -15.25 -12.26
N ARG A 242 -12.05 -14.97 -11.13
CA ARG A 242 -12.65 -14.78 -9.81
C ARG A 242 -12.19 -13.48 -9.17
N VAL A 243 -13.15 -12.80 -8.55
CA VAL A 243 -12.91 -11.64 -7.69
C VAL A 243 -13.21 -12.04 -6.26
N TYR A 244 -12.27 -11.80 -5.35
CA TYR A 244 -12.43 -11.98 -3.91
C TYR A 244 -12.46 -10.61 -3.27
N ALA A 245 -13.56 -10.22 -2.63
CA ALA A 245 -13.77 -8.86 -2.18
C ALA A 245 -14.21 -8.76 -0.72
N ASN A 246 -13.58 -7.85 0.03
CA ASN A 246 -14.14 -7.38 1.29
C ASN A 246 -15.33 -6.44 1.03
N ASN A 247 -16.27 -6.42 1.95
CA ASN A 247 -17.45 -5.57 1.86
C ASN A 247 -17.71 -4.88 3.20
N ASN A 248 -18.37 -3.72 3.16
CA ASN A 248 -18.87 -3.08 4.36
C ASN A 248 -19.81 -4.00 5.15
N ASN A 249 -19.85 -3.82 6.46
CA ASN A 249 -20.73 -4.56 7.36
C ASN A 249 -20.60 -6.09 7.28
N PHE A 250 -19.43 -6.59 6.82
CA PHE A 250 -19.17 -8.00 6.69
C PHE A 250 -17.71 -8.32 7.04
N LEU A 251 -17.47 -9.08 8.09
CA LEU A 251 -16.15 -9.62 8.39
C LEU A 251 -15.99 -10.95 7.66
N GLY A 252 -15.15 -10.95 6.64
CA GLY A 252 -14.97 -12.04 5.70
C GLY A 252 -14.80 -11.53 4.28
N TYR A 253 -15.18 -12.35 3.30
CA TYR A 253 -15.08 -12.00 1.89
C TYR A 253 -16.20 -12.60 1.05
N ARG A 254 -16.39 -12.06 -0.14
CA ARG A 254 -17.29 -12.60 -1.15
C ARG A 254 -16.52 -12.93 -2.41
N VAL A 255 -16.91 -14.02 -3.06
CA VAL A 255 -16.35 -14.45 -4.33
C VAL A 255 -17.35 -14.15 -5.43
N ALA A 256 -16.90 -13.48 -6.48
CA ALA A 256 -17.68 -13.24 -7.67
C ALA A 256 -17.06 -13.93 -8.89
N ASP A 257 -17.91 -14.49 -9.73
CA ASP A 257 -17.53 -15.07 -11.01
C ASP A 257 -17.55 -13.99 -12.10
N VAL A 258 -16.41 -13.76 -12.71
CA VAL A 258 -16.23 -12.70 -13.71
C VAL A 258 -17.05 -12.97 -14.98
N LYS A 259 -17.15 -14.25 -15.39
CA LYS A 259 -17.87 -14.65 -16.62
C LYS A 259 -19.37 -14.38 -16.50
N THR A 260 -19.96 -14.71 -15.35
CA THR A 260 -21.42 -14.53 -15.13
C THR A 260 -21.78 -13.17 -14.56
N GLY A 261 -20.84 -12.45 -13.95
CA GLY A 261 -21.08 -11.19 -13.23
C GLY A 261 -21.84 -11.37 -11.93
N LYS A 262 -21.81 -12.55 -11.33
CA LYS A 262 -22.57 -12.87 -10.11
C LYS A 262 -21.67 -13.15 -8.93
N VAL A 263 -22.07 -12.70 -7.75
CA VAL A 263 -21.51 -13.18 -6.49
C VAL A 263 -21.98 -14.62 -6.29
N ILE A 264 -21.03 -15.53 -6.17
CA ILE A 264 -21.28 -16.97 -6.09
C ILE A 264 -21.09 -17.55 -4.69
N GLN A 265 -20.36 -16.81 -3.82
CA GLN A 265 -20.06 -17.29 -2.48
C GLN A 265 -19.90 -16.11 -1.50
N SER A 266 -20.28 -16.33 -0.24
CA SER A 266 -20.01 -15.45 0.90
C SER A 266 -19.37 -16.29 2.00
N VAL A 267 -18.16 -15.91 2.40
CA VAL A 267 -17.37 -16.60 3.43
C VAL A 267 -17.21 -15.67 4.62
N GLU A 268 -17.83 -16.04 5.73
CA GLU A 268 -17.86 -15.25 6.96
C GLU A 268 -16.85 -15.79 7.97
N VAL A 269 -16.17 -14.89 8.68
CA VAL A 269 -15.40 -15.23 9.86
C VAL A 269 -16.36 -15.62 10.97
N THR A 270 -16.21 -16.83 11.52
CA THR A 270 -17.07 -17.37 12.59
C THR A 270 -16.33 -17.62 13.88
N SER A 271 -15.00 -17.56 13.88
CA SER A 271 -14.13 -17.80 15.04
C SER A 271 -14.19 -16.70 16.10
N VAL A 272 -14.73 -15.51 15.77
CA VAL A 272 -14.87 -14.37 16.69
C VAL A 272 -16.28 -13.80 16.66
N PRO A 273 -16.80 -13.25 17.78
CA PRO A 273 -18.17 -12.73 17.86
C PRO A 273 -18.28 -11.32 17.23
N TRP A 274 -17.85 -11.17 15.98
CA TRP A 274 -17.72 -9.85 15.35
C TRP A 274 -19.05 -9.13 15.15
N ARG A 275 -20.16 -9.84 14.88
CA ARG A 275 -21.46 -9.23 14.65
C ARG A 275 -21.96 -8.47 15.86
N SER A 276 -21.90 -9.08 17.04
CA SER A 276 -22.32 -8.45 18.29
C SER A 276 -21.49 -7.21 18.61
N LYS A 277 -20.20 -7.23 18.30
CA LYS A 277 -19.30 -6.10 18.51
C LYS A 277 -19.48 -5.02 17.44
N TRP A 278 -19.60 -5.39 16.16
CA TRP A 278 -19.74 -4.45 15.04
C TRP A 278 -21.07 -3.69 15.08
N PHE A 279 -22.16 -4.35 15.41
CA PHE A 279 -23.49 -3.75 15.49
C PHE A 279 -23.87 -3.26 16.89
N ALA A 280 -22.93 -3.22 17.83
CA ALA A 280 -23.13 -2.61 19.14
C ALA A 280 -23.36 -1.09 19.03
N ASN A 281 -23.94 -0.51 20.06
CA ASN A 281 -24.06 0.94 20.21
C ASN A 281 -23.32 1.38 21.50
N PRO A 282 -22.25 2.16 21.43
CA PRO A 282 -21.66 2.71 20.18
C PRO A 282 -20.93 1.63 19.36
N ARG A 283 -20.95 1.81 18.04
CA ARG A 283 -20.17 0.97 17.11
C ARG A 283 -18.67 1.16 17.36
N PRO A 284 -17.84 0.09 17.33
CA PRO A 284 -16.40 0.22 17.44
C PRO A 284 -15.84 1.09 16.32
N ARG A 285 -14.93 1.98 16.66
CA ARG A 285 -14.17 2.75 15.67
C ARG A 285 -13.04 1.88 15.15
N VAL A 286 -13.11 1.53 13.90
CA VAL A 286 -12.04 0.82 13.20
C VAL A 286 -11.55 1.70 12.05
N PRO A 287 -10.28 1.62 11.70
CA PRO A 287 -9.77 2.28 10.51
C PRO A 287 -10.59 1.90 9.28
N HIS A 288 -10.71 2.84 8.32
CA HIS A 288 -11.52 2.69 7.10
C HIS A 288 -13.02 2.41 7.31
N GLY A 289 -13.52 2.41 8.54
CA GLY A 289 -14.94 2.29 8.86
C GLY A 289 -15.63 1.00 8.40
N CYS A 290 -14.88 -0.09 8.27
CA CYS A 290 -15.41 -1.42 7.91
C CYS A 290 -14.73 -2.52 8.73
N PRO A 291 -15.42 -3.66 8.99
CA PRO A 291 -14.86 -4.73 9.83
C PRO A 291 -13.65 -5.39 9.17
N SER A 292 -13.63 -5.50 7.84
CA SER A 292 -12.55 -6.09 7.05
C SER A 292 -12.10 -5.12 5.95
N HIS A 293 -10.81 -4.80 5.88
CA HIS A 293 -10.25 -3.90 4.87
C HIS A 293 -8.87 -4.41 4.39
N GLY A 294 -8.77 -5.67 4.13
CA GLY A 294 -7.59 -6.28 3.55
C GLY A 294 -7.88 -7.72 3.21
N ILE A 295 -7.53 -8.11 2.00
CA ILE A 295 -7.66 -9.47 1.51
C ILE A 295 -6.48 -9.77 0.62
N ALA A 296 -5.98 -11.01 0.69
CA ALA A 296 -4.84 -11.48 -0.09
C ALA A 296 -5.07 -12.93 -0.50
N ILE A 297 -4.56 -13.31 -1.66
CA ILE A 297 -4.49 -14.70 -2.12
C ILE A 297 -3.03 -15.09 -2.10
N THR A 298 -2.68 -16.19 -1.41
CA THR A 298 -1.30 -16.69 -1.42
C THR A 298 -0.81 -16.93 -2.84
N PRO A 299 0.49 -16.77 -3.13
CA PRO A 299 1.02 -16.95 -4.48
C PRO A 299 0.70 -18.32 -5.11
N ASP A 300 0.63 -19.38 -4.30
CA ASP A 300 0.23 -20.73 -4.73
C ASP A 300 -1.30 -20.89 -4.89
N GLY A 301 -2.07 -19.87 -4.48
CA GLY A 301 -3.52 -19.86 -4.58
C GLY A 301 -4.27 -20.74 -3.57
N LYS A 302 -3.58 -21.32 -2.59
CA LYS A 302 -4.21 -22.26 -1.65
C LYS A 302 -4.96 -21.59 -0.52
N GLU A 303 -4.63 -20.34 -0.20
CA GLU A 303 -5.19 -19.63 0.96
C GLU A 303 -5.70 -18.25 0.60
N ILE A 304 -6.74 -17.83 1.32
CA ILE A 304 -7.27 -16.47 1.36
C ILE A 304 -7.05 -15.91 2.75
N TRP A 305 -6.33 -14.81 2.84
CA TRP A 305 -6.05 -14.11 4.07
C TRP A 305 -6.94 -12.87 4.19
N VAL A 306 -7.59 -12.70 5.33
CA VAL A 306 -8.57 -11.62 5.56
C VAL A 306 -8.19 -10.83 6.80
N ALA A 307 -8.02 -9.53 6.64
CA ALA A 307 -7.73 -8.62 7.73
C ALA A 307 -8.98 -8.33 8.57
N ASP A 308 -8.85 -8.38 9.89
CA ASP A 308 -9.88 -8.05 10.88
C ASP A 308 -9.47 -6.79 11.67
N GLY A 309 -10.14 -5.69 11.37
CA GLY A 309 -9.93 -4.43 12.08
C GLY A 309 -10.60 -4.34 13.45
N ILE A 310 -11.48 -5.29 13.80
CA ILE A 310 -12.19 -5.29 15.09
C ILE A 310 -11.36 -5.94 16.18
N PHE A 311 -10.75 -7.10 15.88
CA PHE A 311 -10.01 -7.91 16.84
C PHE A 311 -8.50 -7.91 16.59
N ASN A 312 -8.03 -7.11 15.62
CA ASN A 312 -6.62 -7.00 15.27
C ASN A 312 -6.00 -8.34 14.86
N LYS A 313 -6.66 -9.04 13.94
CA LYS A 313 -6.30 -10.38 13.48
C LYS A 313 -6.22 -10.47 11.96
N ILE A 314 -5.54 -11.51 11.51
CA ILE A 314 -5.62 -11.99 10.14
C ILE A 314 -6.23 -13.39 10.20
N HIS A 315 -7.36 -13.58 9.54
CA HIS A 315 -8.03 -14.88 9.43
C HIS A 315 -7.61 -15.55 8.12
N ILE A 316 -7.24 -16.80 8.17
CA ILE A 316 -6.73 -17.58 7.05
C ILE A 316 -7.75 -18.65 6.68
N PHE A 317 -8.14 -18.65 5.43
CA PHE A 317 -9.11 -19.61 4.87
C PHE A 317 -8.45 -20.47 3.79
N SER A 318 -8.86 -21.73 3.71
CA SER A 318 -8.56 -22.55 2.55
C SER A 318 -9.28 -21.99 1.31
N ASN A 319 -8.58 -21.89 0.18
CA ASN A 319 -9.16 -21.41 -1.09
C ASN A 319 -9.68 -22.63 -1.89
N THR A 320 -10.84 -23.11 -1.51
CA THR A 320 -11.53 -24.27 -2.11
C THR A 320 -12.99 -23.92 -2.40
N ASP A 321 -13.74 -24.81 -3.05
CA ASP A 321 -15.19 -24.63 -3.25
C ASP A 321 -15.96 -24.59 -1.93
N HIS A 322 -15.40 -25.12 -0.85
CA HIS A 322 -15.93 -25.08 0.51
C HIS A 322 -14.88 -24.50 1.48
N PRO A 323 -14.65 -23.18 1.45
CA PRO A 323 -13.63 -22.54 2.28
C PRO A 323 -13.88 -22.76 3.75
N ARG A 324 -12.82 -23.04 4.48
CA ARG A 324 -12.83 -23.12 5.94
C ARG A 324 -11.76 -22.22 6.51
N GLU A 325 -12.05 -21.57 7.62
CA GLU A 325 -11.03 -20.90 8.41
C GLU A 325 -10.09 -21.97 8.99
N ILE A 326 -8.80 -21.87 8.63
CA ILE A 326 -7.78 -22.89 8.97
C ILE A 326 -6.80 -22.37 10.01
N ASP A 327 -6.63 -21.06 10.12
CA ASP A 327 -5.77 -20.44 11.12
C ASP A 327 -6.12 -18.97 11.37
N THR A 328 -5.53 -18.39 12.44
CA THR A 328 -5.68 -17.00 12.81
C THR A 328 -4.37 -16.44 13.36
N ILE A 329 -3.92 -15.30 12.85
CA ILE A 329 -2.73 -14.60 13.33
C ILE A 329 -3.17 -13.38 14.14
N ASN A 330 -2.63 -13.20 15.35
CA ASN A 330 -2.78 -11.96 16.11
C ASN A 330 -1.71 -10.97 15.63
N SER A 331 -2.13 -9.84 15.07
CA SER A 331 -1.20 -8.79 14.64
C SER A 331 -0.56 -8.10 15.85
N THR A 332 0.72 -7.72 15.73
CA THR A 332 1.46 -7.03 16.80
C THR A 332 1.20 -5.53 16.80
N GLY A 333 0.88 -4.96 15.66
CA GLY A 333 0.61 -3.53 15.48
C GLY A 333 -0.87 -3.19 15.46
N ALA A 334 -1.18 -1.92 15.25
CA ALA A 334 -2.56 -1.42 15.19
C ALA A 334 -3.21 -1.77 13.85
N GLY A 335 -3.95 -2.87 13.82
CA GLY A 335 -4.83 -3.31 12.73
C GLY A 335 -4.12 -3.75 11.44
N PRO A 336 -4.23 -5.00 11.07
CA PRO A 336 -3.77 -5.46 9.76
C PRO A 336 -4.83 -5.08 8.72
N PHE A 337 -4.66 -3.93 8.02
CA PHE A 337 -5.64 -3.50 7.01
C PHE A 337 -5.22 -3.83 5.59
N TRP A 338 -4.00 -4.32 5.40
CA TRP A 338 -3.46 -4.66 4.10
C TRP A 338 -2.38 -5.71 4.24
N MET A 339 -2.24 -6.55 3.24
CA MET A 339 -1.20 -7.56 3.17
C MET A 339 -0.67 -7.63 1.75
N THR A 340 0.62 -7.92 1.61
CA THR A 340 1.26 -8.22 0.33
C THR A 340 2.25 -9.37 0.53
N PHE A 341 2.60 -10.05 -0.55
CA PHE A 341 3.54 -11.18 -0.49
C PHE A 341 4.88 -10.82 -1.11
N GLY A 342 5.95 -11.38 -0.55
CA GLY A 342 7.29 -11.34 -1.12
C GLY A 342 7.39 -12.16 -2.39
N LEU A 343 8.35 -11.80 -3.26
CA LEU A 343 8.60 -12.48 -4.52
C LEU A 343 9.04 -13.93 -4.35
N ASP A 344 9.65 -14.22 -3.21
CA ASP A 344 10.06 -15.59 -2.82
C ASP A 344 8.88 -16.47 -2.37
N ALA A 345 7.67 -15.90 -2.30
CA ALA A 345 6.47 -16.55 -1.78
C ALA A 345 6.63 -17.16 -0.38
N LYS A 346 7.63 -16.70 0.39
CA LYS A 346 7.95 -17.19 1.72
C LYS A 346 7.35 -16.30 2.81
N TYR A 347 7.35 -14.99 2.58
CA TYR A 347 6.91 -14.02 3.56
C TYR A 347 5.74 -13.18 3.06
N ALA A 348 4.83 -12.87 3.98
CA ALA A 348 3.82 -11.85 3.84
C ALA A 348 4.20 -10.63 4.68
N PHE A 349 3.84 -9.45 4.19
CA PHE A 349 4.05 -8.18 4.85
C PHE A 349 2.69 -7.56 5.16
N ALA A 350 2.36 -7.43 6.43
CA ALA A 350 1.12 -6.80 6.85
C ALA A 350 1.31 -5.30 7.09
N SER A 351 0.26 -4.52 6.91
CA SER A 351 0.29 -3.06 7.15
C SER A 351 0.64 -2.67 8.57
N SER A 352 0.50 -3.57 9.53
CA SER A 352 0.97 -3.43 10.92
C SER A 352 2.49 -3.44 11.08
N GLY A 353 3.22 -3.69 10.00
CA GLY A 353 4.67 -3.86 10.02
C GLY A 353 5.11 -5.31 10.22
N ASP A 354 4.19 -6.21 10.50
CA ASP A 354 4.50 -7.62 10.74
C ASP A 354 5.04 -8.30 9.48
N ILE A 355 6.10 -9.08 9.64
CA ILE A 355 6.65 -9.99 8.66
C ILE A 355 6.22 -11.40 9.06
N ILE A 356 5.47 -12.06 8.21
CA ILE A 356 4.80 -13.32 8.52
C ILE A 356 5.33 -14.42 7.58
N ASP A 357 5.77 -15.53 8.14
CA ASP A 357 6.09 -16.72 7.38
C ASP A 357 4.79 -17.39 6.89
N ILE A 358 4.63 -17.48 5.56
CA ILE A 358 3.38 -17.93 4.93
C ILE A 358 3.10 -19.39 5.28
N LYS A 359 4.13 -20.26 5.35
CA LYS A 359 3.97 -21.68 5.60
C LYS A 359 3.56 -22.00 7.03
N THR A 360 4.06 -21.24 7.99
CA THR A 360 3.84 -21.51 9.42
C THR A 360 2.82 -20.57 10.07
N HIS A 361 2.36 -19.53 9.34
CA HIS A 361 1.47 -18.47 9.82
C HIS A 361 2.01 -17.72 11.05
N LYS A 362 3.33 -17.72 11.24
CA LYS A 362 3.95 -17.08 12.40
C LYS A 362 4.56 -15.74 12.01
N ILE A 363 4.38 -14.76 12.88
CA ILE A 363 5.14 -13.51 12.81
C ILE A 363 6.59 -13.83 13.15
N VAL A 364 7.49 -13.54 12.21
CA VAL A 364 8.93 -13.82 12.33
C VAL A 364 9.77 -12.57 12.44
N GLY A 365 9.18 -11.39 12.24
CA GLY A 365 9.87 -10.11 12.31
C GLY A 365 8.93 -8.93 12.22
N GLN A 366 9.51 -7.74 12.23
CA GLN A 366 8.78 -6.48 12.09
C GLN A 366 9.60 -5.50 11.24
N MET A 367 8.96 -4.90 10.23
CA MET A 367 9.56 -3.83 9.45
C MET A 367 9.78 -2.59 10.34
N ARG A 368 10.95 -1.98 10.22
CA ARG A 368 11.34 -0.81 11.02
C ARG A 368 11.91 0.28 10.13
N ASP A 369 11.64 1.54 10.51
CA ASP A 369 12.21 2.71 9.85
C ASP A 369 13.69 2.95 10.24
N GLU A 370 14.28 4.02 9.75
CA GLU A 370 15.67 4.42 10.01
C GLU A 370 15.99 4.70 11.48
N TYR A 371 14.95 4.89 12.31
CA TYR A 371 15.08 5.14 13.74
C TYR A 371 14.76 3.90 14.58
N GLY A 372 14.43 2.78 13.93
CA GLY A 372 14.05 1.54 14.59
C GLY A 372 12.58 1.50 15.04
N HIS A 373 11.75 2.47 14.66
CA HIS A 373 10.33 2.44 14.98
C HIS A 373 9.59 1.44 14.10
N PRO A 374 8.58 0.72 14.63
CA PRO A 374 7.71 -0.12 13.82
C PRO A 374 7.07 0.68 12.69
N MET A 375 7.09 0.13 11.49
CA MET A 375 6.49 0.77 10.33
C MET A 375 5.02 0.39 10.22
N TYR A 376 4.23 1.36 9.75
CA TYR A 376 2.87 1.10 9.32
C TYR A 376 2.72 1.57 7.87
N SER A 377 2.40 0.64 6.98
CA SER A 377 2.12 0.96 5.59
C SER A 377 1.20 -0.06 4.94
N GLU A 378 0.24 0.43 4.18
CA GLU A 378 -0.64 -0.42 3.37
C GLU A 378 -0.06 -0.69 1.98
N LYS A 379 1.03 -0.02 1.59
CA LYS A 379 1.51 -0.03 0.22
C LYS A 379 3.00 -0.32 0.16
N LEU A 380 3.32 -1.48 -0.36
CA LEU A 380 4.70 -1.91 -0.51
C LEU A 380 4.87 -2.82 -1.72
N LEU A 381 6.10 -2.87 -2.23
CA LEU A 381 6.49 -3.71 -3.35
C LEU A 381 7.83 -4.38 -3.00
N ASP A 382 7.86 -5.68 -3.18
CA ASP A 382 9.09 -6.46 -3.16
C ASP A 382 9.67 -6.53 -4.57
N MET A 383 10.95 -6.21 -4.71
CA MET A 383 11.60 -5.98 -6.00
C MET A 383 12.97 -6.64 -6.10
N THR A 384 13.30 -7.21 -7.26
CA THR A 384 14.66 -7.69 -7.54
C THR A 384 15.29 -6.92 -8.70
N PHE A 385 16.59 -6.67 -8.59
CA PHE A 385 17.36 -5.88 -9.53
C PHE A 385 18.60 -6.63 -10.01
N ILE A 386 19.00 -6.37 -11.25
CA ILE A 386 20.31 -6.72 -11.79
C ILE A 386 20.90 -5.45 -12.39
N ASP A 387 22.10 -5.07 -11.92
CA ASP A 387 22.83 -3.86 -12.35
C ASP A 387 21.96 -2.58 -12.34
N GLY A 388 21.17 -2.41 -11.29
CA GLY A 388 20.29 -1.25 -11.10
C GLY A 388 19.01 -1.26 -11.94
N ARG A 389 18.76 -2.33 -12.71
CA ARG A 389 17.53 -2.48 -13.47
C ARG A 389 16.58 -3.44 -12.77
N LEU A 390 15.34 -2.99 -12.59
CA LEU A 390 14.25 -3.82 -12.07
C LEU A 390 14.03 -5.03 -12.97
N GLN A 391 14.00 -6.20 -12.37
CA GLN A 391 13.74 -7.47 -13.06
C GLN A 391 12.35 -8.01 -12.73
N ARG A 392 12.01 -8.02 -11.43
CA ARG A 392 10.77 -8.58 -10.93
C ARG A 392 10.17 -7.65 -9.89
N VAL A 393 8.86 -7.64 -9.78
CA VAL A 393 8.12 -6.84 -8.82
C VAL A 393 6.89 -7.59 -8.32
N SER A 394 6.63 -7.53 -7.01
CA SER A 394 5.40 -8.02 -6.40
C SER A 394 4.21 -7.10 -6.71
N ASN A 395 3.03 -7.47 -6.23
CA ASN A 395 1.81 -6.70 -6.44
C ASN A 395 1.29 -6.12 -5.11
N GLN A 396 1.03 -4.81 -5.08
CA GLN A 396 0.55 -4.14 -3.86
C GLN A 396 -0.83 -4.63 -3.37
N PHE A 397 -1.59 -5.33 -4.19
CA PHE A 397 -2.91 -5.88 -3.84
C PHE A 397 -2.87 -7.35 -3.44
N ALA A 398 -1.70 -7.99 -3.48
CA ALA A 398 -1.58 -9.43 -3.23
C ALA A 398 -2.55 -10.28 -4.07
N ASN A 399 -2.68 -9.93 -5.35
CA ASN A 399 -3.33 -10.81 -6.33
C ASN A 399 -2.50 -12.10 -6.48
N GLN A 400 -3.14 -13.18 -6.86
CA GLN A 400 -2.45 -14.45 -7.07
C GLN A 400 -1.44 -14.44 -8.24
N PHE A 401 -1.49 -13.44 -9.10
CA PHE A 401 -0.54 -13.28 -10.20
C PHE A 401 0.52 -12.21 -9.85
N GLY A 402 1.67 -12.37 -10.41
CA GLY A 402 2.87 -11.58 -10.19
C GLY A 402 4.07 -12.46 -10.52
N ASP A 403 5.26 -11.94 -10.33
CA ASP A 403 6.50 -12.68 -10.57
C ASP A 403 6.89 -13.57 -9.38
N TYR A 404 5.91 -14.10 -8.64
CA TYR A 404 6.16 -14.92 -7.46
C TYR A 404 6.84 -16.24 -7.79
N ASP A 405 7.78 -16.63 -6.95
CA ASP A 405 8.46 -17.92 -7.04
C ASP A 405 7.72 -18.97 -6.21
N THR A 406 6.66 -19.52 -6.77
CA THR A 406 5.80 -20.51 -6.10
C THR A 406 6.49 -21.85 -5.90
N ALA A 407 7.59 -22.13 -6.60
CA ALA A 407 8.36 -23.37 -6.42
C ALA A 407 9.06 -23.46 -5.06
N PHE A 408 9.26 -22.33 -4.37
CA PHE A 408 9.83 -22.32 -3.01
C PHE A 408 8.91 -22.90 -1.95
N GLN A 409 7.60 -22.86 -2.15
CA GLN A 409 6.65 -23.38 -1.17
C GLN A 409 6.65 -24.91 -1.10
N ASP A 410 6.95 -25.57 -2.20
CA ASP A 410 7.02 -27.03 -2.28
C ASP A 410 8.41 -27.60 -1.94
N GLY A 411 9.38 -26.76 -1.59
CA GLY A 411 10.75 -27.17 -1.29
C GLY A 411 11.57 -27.57 -2.52
N VAL A 412 11.07 -27.31 -3.72
CA VAL A 412 11.68 -27.69 -5.01
C VAL A 412 11.94 -26.46 -5.87
N GLY A 413 12.41 -25.38 -5.27
CA GLY A 413 12.79 -24.18 -6.03
C GLY A 413 14.23 -24.23 -6.52
N PRO A 414 14.60 -23.46 -7.58
CA PRO A 414 15.98 -23.28 -7.94
C PRO A 414 16.73 -22.70 -6.74
N GLN A 415 17.68 -23.44 -6.23
CA GLN A 415 18.56 -23.02 -5.15
C GLN A 415 19.29 -21.76 -5.63
N VAL A 416 18.79 -20.58 -5.28
CA VAL A 416 19.63 -19.37 -5.29
C VAL A 416 20.68 -19.64 -4.22
N LYS A 417 21.88 -20.08 -4.64
CA LYS A 417 22.97 -20.31 -3.71
C LYS A 417 23.23 -19.00 -2.98
N PRO A 418 23.19 -18.99 -1.63
CA PRO A 418 23.63 -17.82 -0.89
C PRO A 418 25.02 -17.41 -1.39
N MET A 419 25.26 -16.11 -1.51
CA MET A 419 26.60 -15.64 -1.84
C MET A 419 27.59 -16.23 -0.84
N PRO A 420 28.74 -16.76 -1.27
CA PRO A 420 29.75 -17.26 -0.35
C PRO A 420 30.16 -16.15 0.61
N GLY A 421 29.92 -16.32 1.89
CA GLY A 421 30.26 -15.34 2.93
C GLY A 421 29.10 -14.73 3.71
N ALA A 422 27.86 -14.94 3.33
CA ALA A 422 26.71 -14.52 4.15
C ALA A 422 26.43 -15.62 5.21
N ALA A 423 26.73 -15.33 6.47
CA ALA A 423 26.31 -16.16 7.59
C ALA A 423 24.76 -16.16 7.65
N PRO A 424 24.12 -17.30 8.01
CA PRO A 424 22.69 -17.33 8.20
C PRO A 424 22.32 -16.38 9.36
N VAL A 425 21.55 -15.35 9.05
CA VAL A 425 21.00 -14.47 10.09
C VAL A 425 19.87 -15.24 10.79
N THR A 426 20.16 -15.76 11.96
CA THR A 426 19.12 -16.17 12.91
C THR A 426 18.43 -14.92 13.41
N LEU A 427 17.17 -14.71 13.01
CA LEU A 427 16.33 -13.70 13.59
C LEU A 427 16.20 -14.03 15.10
N GLY A 428 16.89 -13.24 15.94
CA GLY A 428 16.79 -13.37 17.39
C GLY A 428 15.36 -13.12 17.85
N PRO A 429 14.95 -13.70 18.99
CA PRO A 429 13.62 -13.49 19.54
C PRO A 429 13.42 -11.98 19.82
N ALA A 430 12.21 -11.48 19.50
CA ALA A 430 11.81 -10.12 19.79
C ALA A 430 12.07 -9.81 21.27
N GLN A 431 12.91 -8.81 21.53
CA GLN A 431 13.12 -8.32 22.90
C GLN A 431 11.82 -7.64 23.37
N PRO A 432 11.29 -7.99 24.55
CA PRO A 432 10.14 -7.27 25.09
C PRO A 432 10.58 -5.82 25.38
N GLY A 433 9.78 -4.88 24.90
CA GLY A 433 10.03 -3.45 25.05
C GLY A 433 10.21 -3.03 26.51
N ARG A 434 11.18 -2.17 26.73
CA ARG A 434 11.26 -1.29 27.89
C ARG A 434 10.59 0.04 27.58
#